data_df201b3b4d8188015933cca5e04c6286
#
_entry.id   df201b3b4d8188015933cca5e04c6286
#
_cell.length_a   1.000
_cell.length_b   1.000
_cell.length_c   1.000
_cell.angle_alpha   90.00
_cell.angle_beta   90.00
_cell.angle_gamma   90.00
#
_symmetry.space_group_name_H-M   'P 1'
#
loop_
_entity.id
_entity.type
_entity.pdbx_description
1 polymer ?
#
loop_
_entity_poly.entity_id
_entity_poly.type
_entity_poly.pdbx_seq_one_letter_code
_entity_poly.pdbx_strand_id
1 'polypeptide(L)'
;MSSDHLLITANNAGYESILEAQSVASNDSILIVEQFKLNTSGTLDIRVNGTLRYGKTNIDTTFKYNVNFTTSKLGGDISSRDGAYMISIPENSLKEDLYIIAGMDASDPETKKMLTVNEFNIGPVYTVSPIGKKLTVGATVSIELNGIDPKTVSIGYWDGKIWRELRSYVSKDGSKLIGIGTHLGHYTLISRGSGTPLAVNEELMVPSEYALSQNYPNPFNPETRIYYDIPESGYVSLIIYDILGRELVQLVNQNQSPGRYNILWKGVDASTNPVSSGIYFYQLNAGRFSETKKMVISR
;
A
#
# COMPACT_ATOMS: atom_id res chain seq x y z
N MET A 1 -19.90 44.46 4.34
CA MET A 1 -19.98 43.00 4.56
C MET A 1 -18.60 42.60 5.01
N SER A 2 -18.40 42.22 6.26
CA SER A 2 -17.08 41.85 6.78
C SER A 2 -16.87 40.35 6.42
N SER A 3 -15.80 40.05 5.70
CA SER A 3 -15.38 38.70 5.37
C SER A 3 -14.91 37.95 6.61
N ASP A 4 -15.18 36.64 6.67
CA ASP A 4 -14.53 35.79 7.66
C ASP A 4 -13.03 35.75 7.34
N HIS A 5 -12.21 36.03 8.35
CA HIS A 5 -10.76 35.97 8.19
C HIS A 5 -10.26 34.66 8.77
N LEU A 6 -9.93 33.72 7.90
CA LEU A 6 -9.17 32.52 8.24
C LEU A 6 -7.76 32.67 7.71
N LEU A 7 -6.80 32.57 8.60
CA LEU A 7 -5.39 32.46 8.24
C LEU A 7 -5.01 30.98 8.20
N ILE A 8 -4.54 30.52 7.07
CA ILE A 8 -4.03 29.17 6.91
C ILE A 8 -2.56 29.28 6.62
N THR A 9 -1.76 28.61 7.43
CA THR A 9 -0.33 28.50 7.22
C THR A 9 0.04 27.04 7.06
N ALA A 10 0.87 26.75 6.05
CA ALA A 10 1.47 25.45 5.84
C ALA A 10 2.96 25.55 6.11
N ASN A 11 3.48 24.73 7.02
CA ASN A 11 4.90 24.61 7.29
C ASN A 11 5.37 23.21 6.89
N ASN A 12 6.20 23.13 5.86
CA ASN A 12 6.82 21.90 5.40
C ASN A 12 8.31 21.93 5.73
N ALA A 13 8.68 21.24 6.81
CA ALA A 13 10.07 21.09 7.28
C ALA A 13 10.83 22.45 7.43
N GLY A 14 10.14 23.46 7.96
CA GLY A 14 10.70 24.79 8.20
C GLY A 14 10.44 25.83 7.09
N TYR A 15 9.86 25.41 5.97
CA TYR A 15 9.39 26.35 4.93
C TYR A 15 7.93 26.68 5.16
N GLU A 16 7.67 27.92 5.57
CA GLU A 16 6.32 28.42 5.83
C GLU A 16 5.72 29.04 4.58
N SER A 17 4.47 28.71 4.28
CA SER A 17 3.65 29.31 3.23
C SER A 17 2.35 29.78 3.85
N ILE A 18 1.95 31.01 3.52
CA ILE A 18 0.64 31.55 3.89
C ILE A 18 -0.32 31.24 2.74
N LEU A 19 -1.43 30.59 3.08
CA LEU A 19 -2.47 30.24 2.13
C LEU A 19 -3.62 31.22 2.30
N GLU A 20 -4.01 31.92 1.23
CA GLU A 20 -5.18 32.80 1.25
C GLU A 20 -6.45 31.95 1.13
N ALA A 21 -7.30 32.00 2.14
CA ALA A 21 -8.58 31.30 2.11
C ALA A 21 -9.59 32.04 1.25
N GLN A 22 -10.00 31.47 0.13
CA GLN A 22 -11.19 31.93 -0.58
C GLN A 22 -12.42 31.26 0.03
N SER A 23 -13.25 32.04 0.73
CA SER A 23 -14.48 31.54 1.29
C SER A 23 -15.55 31.39 0.19
N VAL A 24 -15.93 30.16 -0.10
CA VAL A 24 -17.18 29.87 -0.80
C VAL A 24 -18.21 29.55 0.27
N ALA A 25 -19.01 30.53 0.63
CA ALA A 25 -20.08 30.36 1.60
C ALA A 25 -21.22 29.55 0.99
N SER A 26 -21.42 28.31 1.44
CA SER A 26 -22.67 27.61 1.35
C SER A 26 -22.91 26.89 2.67
N ASN A 27 -23.98 27.30 3.37
CA ASN A 27 -24.59 26.59 4.50
C ASN A 27 -23.61 25.83 5.41
N ASP A 28 -22.92 26.55 6.31
CA ASP A 28 -22.10 26.01 7.41
C ASP A 28 -20.77 25.33 7.04
N SER A 29 -20.29 25.46 5.82
CA SER A 29 -18.99 24.90 5.40
C SER A 29 -18.15 25.92 4.66
N ILE A 30 -16.86 26.00 4.99
CA ILE A 30 -15.87 26.77 4.25
C ILE A 30 -15.03 25.77 3.46
N LEU A 31 -15.09 25.86 2.12
CA LEU A 31 -14.21 25.11 1.25
C LEU A 31 -12.95 25.97 0.98
N ILE A 32 -11.81 25.49 1.42
CA ILE A 32 -10.51 26.10 1.14
C ILE A 32 -9.88 25.28 0.01
N VAL A 33 -9.70 25.93 -1.13
CA VAL A 33 -9.04 25.30 -2.30
C VAL A 33 -7.80 26.12 -2.59
N GLU A 34 -6.69 25.70 -1.98
CA GLU A 34 -5.38 26.22 -2.35
C GLU A 34 -4.37 25.10 -2.56
N GLN A 35 -3.48 25.30 -3.52
CA GLN A 35 -2.37 24.41 -3.80
C GLN A 35 -1.09 25.06 -3.29
N PHE A 36 -0.37 24.34 -2.44
CA PHE A 36 0.99 24.71 -2.10
C PHE A 36 1.97 23.64 -2.56
N LYS A 37 3.17 24.07 -2.86
CA LYS A 37 4.21 23.16 -3.38
C LYS A 37 4.96 22.54 -2.22
N LEU A 38 4.96 21.20 -2.16
CA LEU A 38 5.85 20.48 -1.29
C LEU A 38 7.28 20.54 -1.85
N ASN A 39 8.22 20.95 -1.01
CA ASN A 39 9.61 21.16 -1.43
C ASN A 39 10.59 20.13 -0.86
N THR A 40 10.19 19.41 0.18
CA THR A 40 11.07 18.45 0.87
C THR A 40 10.27 17.38 1.61
N SER A 41 10.91 16.26 1.88
CA SER A 41 10.43 15.27 2.84
C SER A 41 10.53 15.81 4.26
N GLY A 42 9.68 15.31 5.15
CA GLY A 42 9.68 15.71 6.56
C GLY A 42 8.27 15.91 7.08
N THR A 43 8.12 16.82 8.03
CA THR A 43 6.82 17.14 8.62
C THR A 43 6.12 18.22 7.80
N LEU A 44 4.79 18.10 7.72
CA LEU A 44 3.90 19.11 7.19
C LEU A 44 2.88 19.46 8.28
N ASP A 45 2.93 20.70 8.77
CA ASP A 45 1.96 21.24 9.71
C ASP A 45 1.09 22.25 8.98
N ILE A 46 -0.22 22.01 8.91
CA ILE A 46 -1.21 22.97 8.38
C ILE A 46 -1.98 23.53 9.55
N ARG A 47 -1.79 24.81 9.85
CA ARG A 47 -2.51 25.53 10.91
C ARG A 47 -3.62 26.37 10.32
N VAL A 48 -4.82 26.21 10.85
CA VAL A 48 -6.00 27.01 10.55
C VAL A 48 -6.30 27.85 11.78
N ASN A 49 -6.21 29.17 11.64
CA ASN A 49 -6.48 30.12 12.73
C ASN A 49 -7.47 31.20 12.25
N GLY A 50 -8.47 31.51 13.05
CA GLY A 50 -9.43 32.56 12.73
C GLY A 50 -10.71 32.51 13.54
N THR A 51 -11.66 33.34 13.16
CA THR A 51 -12.98 33.44 13.82
C THR A 51 -14.07 33.27 12.79
N LEU A 52 -14.96 32.30 13.03
CA LEU A 52 -16.17 32.11 12.23
C LEU A 52 -17.25 33.06 12.69
N ARG A 53 -17.90 33.72 11.73
CA ARG A 53 -18.89 34.80 11.95
C ARG A 53 -20.19 34.33 12.62
N TYR A 54 -20.67 33.16 12.22
CA TYR A 54 -21.85 32.53 12.77
C TYR A 54 -21.47 31.73 14.02
N GLY A 55 -21.62 32.37 15.18
CA GLY A 55 -21.42 31.70 16.46
C GLY A 55 -20.22 32.19 17.27
N LYS A 56 -19.43 33.16 16.80
CA LYS A 56 -18.25 33.68 17.51
C LYS A 56 -17.25 32.58 17.90
N THR A 57 -17.13 31.58 17.08
CA THR A 57 -16.25 30.43 17.34
C THR A 57 -14.85 30.73 16.81
N ASN A 58 -13.89 30.76 17.71
CA ASN A 58 -12.48 30.84 17.35
C ASN A 58 -12.02 29.42 16.96
N ILE A 59 -11.33 29.35 15.83
CA ILE A 59 -10.66 28.11 15.37
C ILE A 59 -9.16 28.35 15.50
N ASP A 60 -8.49 27.43 16.16
CA ASP A 60 -7.03 27.32 16.15
C ASP A 60 -6.69 25.83 16.17
N THR A 61 -6.48 25.28 14.99
CA THR A 61 -6.26 23.86 14.80
C THR A 61 -5.06 23.64 13.90
N THR A 62 -4.23 22.67 14.25
CA THR A 62 -3.08 22.27 13.44
C THR A 62 -3.24 20.81 13.03
N PHE A 63 -3.27 20.58 11.73
CA PHE A 63 -3.21 19.25 11.11
C PHE A 63 -1.75 18.90 10.86
N LYS A 64 -1.38 17.68 11.20
CA LYS A 64 0.02 17.23 11.19
C LYS A 64 0.18 15.98 10.33
N TYR A 65 1.05 16.07 9.35
CA TYR A 65 1.31 15.00 8.39
C TYR A 65 2.80 14.70 8.30
N ASN A 66 3.12 13.50 7.86
CA ASN A 66 4.44 13.17 7.35
C ASN A 66 4.43 13.24 5.82
N VAL A 67 5.51 13.76 5.27
CA VAL A 67 5.71 13.91 3.83
C VAL A 67 6.98 13.17 3.44
N ASN A 68 6.88 12.27 2.47
CA ASN A 68 8.03 11.58 1.91
C ASN A 68 8.08 11.78 0.38
N PHE A 69 9.23 12.19 -0.09
CA PHE A 69 9.52 12.13 -1.53
C PHE A 69 9.86 10.69 -1.87
N THR A 70 9.00 10.07 -2.66
CA THR A 70 9.10 8.66 -3.04
C THR A 70 9.36 8.57 -4.53
N THR A 71 10.48 7.97 -4.89
CA THR A 71 10.82 7.80 -6.31
C THR A 71 10.13 6.58 -6.89
N SER A 72 9.77 6.66 -8.16
CA SER A 72 9.17 5.55 -8.91
C SER A 72 10.07 4.31 -8.95
N LYS A 73 11.39 4.51 -8.90
CA LYS A 73 12.38 3.41 -8.95
C LYS A 73 12.63 2.73 -7.62
N LEU A 74 12.65 3.48 -6.52
CA LEU A 74 13.08 2.95 -5.21
C LEU A 74 11.92 2.62 -4.28
N GLY A 75 10.73 3.20 -4.53
CA GLY A 75 9.65 3.09 -3.55
C GLY A 75 10.00 3.79 -2.23
N GLY A 76 9.42 3.31 -1.13
CA GLY A 76 9.73 3.83 0.21
C GLY A 76 8.66 3.56 1.25
N ASP A 77 9.03 3.77 2.50
CA ASP A 77 8.16 3.61 3.66
C ASP A 77 7.62 4.97 4.11
N ILE A 78 6.32 5.05 4.29
CA ILE A 78 5.64 6.25 4.77
C ILE A 78 4.76 5.88 5.95
N SER A 79 4.95 6.54 7.09
CA SER A 79 4.16 6.32 8.29
C SER A 79 3.30 7.54 8.64
N SER A 80 2.19 7.31 9.31
CA SER A 80 1.48 8.37 10.04
C SER A 80 2.36 8.91 11.17
N ARG A 81 2.05 10.11 11.66
CA ARG A 81 2.87 10.80 12.67
C ARG A 81 2.84 10.12 14.04
N ASP A 82 1.75 9.43 14.35
CA ASP A 82 1.60 8.61 15.57
C ASP A 82 2.28 7.23 15.45
N GLY A 83 2.77 6.87 14.25
CA GLY A 83 3.40 5.58 13.96
C GLY A 83 2.43 4.40 13.88
N ALA A 84 1.13 4.63 14.10
CA ALA A 84 0.14 3.55 14.13
C ALA A 84 -0.24 3.03 12.75
N TYR A 85 0.06 3.76 11.70
CA TYR A 85 -0.11 3.37 10.30
C TYR A 85 1.21 3.47 9.54
N MET A 86 1.48 2.51 8.68
CA MET A 86 2.59 2.55 7.73
C MET A 86 2.17 1.93 6.40
N ILE A 87 2.65 2.52 5.31
CA ILE A 87 2.61 1.94 3.98
C ILE A 87 4.02 1.82 3.41
N SER A 88 4.38 0.60 3.02
CA SER A 88 5.66 0.30 2.35
C SER A 88 5.40 0.11 0.87
N ILE A 89 5.85 1.04 0.06
CA ILE A 89 5.67 1.05 -1.39
C ILE A 89 6.91 0.40 -2.02
N PRO A 90 6.76 -0.73 -2.72
CA PRO A 90 7.88 -1.38 -3.37
C PRO A 90 8.47 -0.53 -4.50
N GLU A 91 9.70 -0.84 -4.89
CA GLU A 91 10.31 -0.26 -6.09
C GLU A 91 9.46 -0.56 -7.33
N ASN A 92 9.49 0.35 -8.29
CA ASN A 92 8.72 0.27 -9.54
C ASN A 92 7.19 0.19 -9.37
N SER A 93 6.66 0.51 -8.18
CA SER A 93 5.21 0.56 -7.93
C SER A 93 4.55 1.84 -8.41
N LEU A 94 5.29 2.93 -8.47
CA LEU A 94 4.83 4.23 -8.93
C LEU A 94 5.24 4.46 -10.38
N LYS A 95 4.40 5.15 -11.15
CA LYS A 95 4.71 5.53 -12.54
C LYS A 95 5.55 6.80 -12.64
N GLU A 96 5.61 7.57 -11.56
CA GLU A 96 6.31 8.84 -11.47
C GLU A 96 6.77 9.08 -10.03
N ASP A 97 7.72 9.97 -9.86
CA ASP A 97 8.20 10.39 -8.54
C ASP A 97 7.15 11.30 -7.90
N LEU A 98 6.83 11.07 -6.62
CA LEU A 98 5.77 11.75 -5.90
C LEU A 98 6.19 12.15 -4.50
N TYR A 99 5.66 13.29 -4.04
CA TYR A 99 5.52 13.55 -2.61
C TYR A 99 4.29 12.83 -2.10
N ILE A 100 4.48 11.95 -1.14
CA ILE A 100 3.40 11.19 -0.50
C ILE A 100 3.21 11.71 0.91
N ILE A 101 1.96 12.03 1.24
CA ILE A 101 1.55 12.53 2.55
C ILE A 101 0.78 11.43 3.24
N ALA A 102 1.19 11.07 4.47
CA ALA A 102 0.42 10.18 5.32
C ALA A 102 0.03 10.87 6.63
N GLY A 103 -1.22 10.73 7.01
CA GLY A 103 -1.75 11.30 8.24
C GLY A 103 -3.09 10.72 8.64
N MET A 104 -3.50 11.05 9.84
CA MET A 104 -4.83 10.78 10.36
C MET A 104 -5.68 12.04 10.17
N ASP A 105 -6.74 11.94 9.41
CA ASP A 105 -7.66 13.05 9.19
C ASP A 105 -9.07 12.67 9.66
N ALA A 106 -9.39 13.05 10.89
CA ALA A 106 -10.71 12.84 11.46
C ALA A 106 -11.68 14.02 11.16
N SER A 107 -11.19 15.10 10.58
CA SER A 107 -11.94 16.35 10.42
C SER A 107 -12.44 16.60 9.00
N ASP A 108 -11.89 15.91 8.02
CA ASP A 108 -12.31 16.01 6.63
C ASP A 108 -13.77 15.58 6.45
N PRO A 109 -14.61 16.36 5.72
CA PRO A 109 -16.00 16.00 5.45
C PRO A 109 -16.18 14.65 4.75
N GLU A 110 -15.27 14.27 3.87
CA GLU A 110 -15.26 12.95 3.24
C GLU A 110 -14.97 11.86 4.26
N THR A 111 -14.00 12.06 5.14
CA THR A 111 -13.69 11.14 6.24
C THR A 111 -14.87 11.00 7.20
N LYS A 112 -15.57 12.09 7.54
CA LYS A 112 -16.81 12.04 8.33
C LYS A 112 -17.90 11.24 7.62
N LYS A 113 -18.07 11.42 6.31
CA LYS A 113 -19.02 10.63 5.51
C LYS A 113 -18.62 9.15 5.49
N MET A 114 -17.33 8.84 5.38
CA MET A 114 -16.82 7.48 5.46
C MET A 114 -17.09 6.83 6.81
N LEU A 115 -16.97 7.59 7.91
CA LEU A 115 -17.27 7.13 9.26
C LEU A 115 -18.78 6.89 9.49
N THR A 116 -19.65 7.64 8.80
CA THR A 116 -21.11 7.52 8.96
C THR A 116 -21.74 6.46 8.06
N VAL A 117 -21.09 6.07 6.97
CA VAL A 117 -21.66 5.11 6.00
C VAL A 117 -21.61 3.66 6.49
N ASN A 118 -20.74 3.34 7.46
CA ASN A 118 -20.66 1.98 7.99
C ASN A 118 -20.43 1.98 9.50
N GLU A 119 -21.32 1.35 10.24
CA GLU A 119 -21.17 1.02 11.67
C GLU A 119 -19.99 0.07 11.97
N PHE A 120 -19.19 -0.25 10.96
CA PHE A 120 -18.10 -1.24 11.03
C PHE A 120 -16.71 -0.64 11.27
N ASN A 121 -16.60 0.69 11.33
CA ASN A 121 -15.31 1.34 11.52
C ASN A 121 -14.89 1.33 12.99
N ILE A 122 -13.76 0.71 13.30
CA ILE A 122 -13.30 0.50 14.69
C ILE A 122 -12.13 1.42 15.06
N GLY A 123 -11.48 2.03 14.07
CA GLY A 123 -10.27 2.82 14.28
C GLY A 123 -10.25 4.15 13.54
N PRO A 124 -9.19 4.92 13.71
CA PRO A 124 -8.98 6.14 12.94
C PRO A 124 -8.84 5.83 11.46
N VAL A 125 -9.24 6.79 10.61
CA VAL A 125 -8.99 6.73 9.18
C VAL A 125 -7.62 7.36 8.89
N TYR A 126 -6.76 6.60 8.26
CA TYR A 126 -5.47 7.06 7.77
C TYR A 126 -5.58 7.39 6.29
N THR A 127 -5.14 8.58 5.93
CA THR A 127 -5.16 9.07 4.54
C THR A 127 -3.76 9.09 3.97
N VAL A 128 -3.60 8.54 2.78
CA VAL A 128 -2.36 8.56 2.01
C VAL A 128 -2.62 9.26 0.68
N SER A 129 -2.10 10.45 0.53
CA SER A 129 -2.25 11.28 -0.67
C SER A 129 -1.03 11.16 -1.59
N PRO A 130 -1.21 11.27 -2.90
CA PRO A 130 -2.45 11.59 -3.64
C PRO A 130 -3.45 10.44 -3.69
N ILE A 131 -4.69 10.73 -3.29
CA ILE A 131 -5.78 9.74 -3.20
C ILE A 131 -6.12 9.16 -4.58
N GLY A 132 -6.42 7.86 -4.62
CA GLY A 132 -6.84 7.16 -5.85
C GLY A 132 -5.68 6.82 -6.79
N LYS A 133 -4.44 7.14 -6.44
CA LYS A 133 -3.27 6.76 -7.23
C LYS A 133 -3.07 5.26 -7.20
N LYS A 134 -3.21 4.61 -8.35
CA LYS A 134 -3.01 3.16 -8.49
C LYS A 134 -1.53 2.81 -8.49
N LEU A 135 -1.18 1.77 -7.76
CA LEU A 135 0.16 1.19 -7.72
C LEU A 135 0.26 0.06 -8.75
N THR A 136 1.42 -0.05 -9.40
CA THR A 136 1.71 -1.13 -10.36
C THR A 136 1.98 -2.44 -9.63
N VAL A 137 2.66 -2.35 -8.48
CA VAL A 137 2.88 -3.43 -7.52
C VAL A 137 2.22 -3.01 -6.21
N GLY A 138 1.50 -3.92 -5.56
CA GLY A 138 0.81 -3.62 -4.30
C GLY A 138 1.77 -3.24 -3.18
N ALA A 139 1.38 -2.25 -2.39
CA ALA A 139 2.12 -1.80 -1.22
C ALA A 139 1.69 -2.56 0.03
N THR A 140 2.62 -2.81 0.93
CA THR A 140 2.30 -3.36 2.25
C THR A 140 1.72 -2.25 3.13
N VAL A 141 0.51 -2.46 3.63
CA VAL A 141 -0.17 -1.57 4.58
C VAL A 141 -0.16 -2.23 5.95
N SER A 142 0.26 -1.53 6.98
CA SER A 142 0.21 -2.01 8.36
C SER A 142 -0.50 -1.02 9.28
N ILE A 143 -1.35 -1.52 10.17
CA ILE A 143 -2.09 -0.74 11.16
C ILE A 143 -1.94 -1.39 12.54
N GLU A 144 -1.58 -0.57 13.55
CA GLU A 144 -1.48 -0.99 14.96
C GLU A 144 -2.85 -1.44 15.49
N LEU A 145 -2.85 -2.56 16.20
CA LEU A 145 -4.06 -3.12 16.80
C LEU A 145 -4.46 -2.44 18.12
N ASN A 146 -3.50 -1.88 18.85
CA ASN A 146 -3.75 -1.18 20.12
C ASN A 146 -4.63 -1.95 21.11
N GLY A 147 -4.41 -3.27 21.20
CA GLY A 147 -5.18 -4.17 22.09
C GLY A 147 -6.49 -4.70 21.50
N ILE A 148 -6.83 -4.39 20.28
CA ILE A 148 -7.99 -4.95 19.57
C ILE A 148 -7.68 -6.41 19.20
N ASP A 149 -8.64 -7.32 19.41
CA ASP A 149 -8.49 -8.71 18.98
C ASP A 149 -8.41 -8.81 17.45
N PRO A 150 -7.29 -9.27 16.89
CA PRO A 150 -7.10 -9.34 15.44
C PRO A 150 -8.09 -10.26 14.72
N LYS A 151 -8.77 -11.16 15.46
CA LYS A 151 -9.80 -12.04 14.87
C LYS A 151 -11.10 -11.30 14.56
N THR A 152 -11.33 -10.16 15.20
CA THR A 152 -12.56 -9.39 15.07
C THR A 152 -12.46 -8.26 14.05
N VAL A 153 -11.26 -7.98 13.53
CA VAL A 153 -11.00 -6.83 12.67
C VAL A 153 -10.23 -7.20 11.41
N SER A 154 -10.31 -6.34 10.42
CA SER A 154 -9.55 -6.39 9.17
C SER A 154 -9.13 -4.99 8.76
N ILE A 155 -8.20 -4.88 7.81
CA ILE A 155 -7.90 -3.59 7.19
C ILE A 155 -8.97 -3.29 6.14
N GLY A 156 -9.60 -2.12 6.24
CA GLY A 156 -10.50 -1.57 5.23
C GLY A 156 -9.79 -0.56 4.35
N TYR A 157 -10.11 -0.58 3.07
CA TYR A 157 -9.74 0.42 2.08
C TYR A 157 -11.00 1.06 1.51
N TRP A 158 -11.03 2.41 1.41
CA TRP A 158 -12.16 3.14 0.84
C TRP A 158 -12.06 3.23 -0.67
N ASP A 159 -13.05 2.69 -1.40
CA ASP A 159 -13.08 2.68 -2.88
C ASP A 159 -13.78 3.91 -3.49
N GLY A 160 -14.13 4.90 -2.67
CA GLY A 160 -14.91 6.07 -3.05
C GLY A 160 -16.42 5.93 -2.75
N LYS A 161 -16.90 4.74 -2.35
CA LYS A 161 -18.32 4.45 -2.06
C LYS A 161 -18.51 3.65 -0.79
N ILE A 162 -17.71 2.60 -0.60
CA ILE A 162 -17.79 1.68 0.53
C ILE A 162 -16.39 1.28 0.99
N TRP A 163 -16.30 0.80 2.21
CA TRP A 163 -15.10 0.15 2.72
C TRP A 163 -14.98 -1.24 2.11
N ARG A 164 -13.83 -1.51 1.49
CA ARG A 164 -13.45 -2.83 0.99
C ARG A 164 -12.49 -3.47 1.97
N GLU A 165 -12.78 -4.69 2.37
CA GLU A 165 -11.87 -5.44 3.21
C GLU A 165 -10.63 -5.86 2.42
N LEU A 166 -9.45 -5.56 2.97
CA LEU A 166 -8.19 -6.13 2.52
C LEU A 166 -7.93 -7.40 3.30
N ARG A 167 -7.51 -8.45 2.62
CA ARG A 167 -6.94 -9.60 3.31
C ARG A 167 -5.76 -9.13 4.12
N SER A 168 -5.82 -9.42 5.41
CA SER A 168 -4.82 -9.01 6.36
C SER A 168 -4.46 -10.17 7.28
N TYR A 169 -3.22 -10.15 7.73
CA TYR A 169 -2.68 -11.11 8.69
C TYR A 169 -2.04 -10.36 9.85
N VAL A 170 -1.85 -11.04 10.95
CA VAL A 170 -1.26 -10.48 12.16
C VAL A 170 0.26 -10.53 12.06
N SER A 171 0.95 -9.46 12.44
CA SER A 171 2.40 -9.44 12.56
C SER A 171 2.91 -10.49 13.54
N LYS A 172 4.18 -10.90 13.42
CA LYS A 172 4.78 -11.95 14.31
C LYS A 172 4.71 -11.60 15.79
N ASP A 173 4.78 -10.32 16.13
CA ASP A 173 4.70 -9.82 17.51
C ASP A 173 3.25 -9.60 18.00
N GLY A 174 2.27 -9.81 17.12
CA GLY A 174 0.85 -9.65 17.44
C GLY A 174 0.37 -8.20 17.50
N SER A 175 1.21 -7.21 17.22
CA SER A 175 0.89 -5.80 17.45
C SER A 175 0.11 -5.14 16.31
N LYS A 176 0.22 -5.68 15.07
CA LYS A 176 -0.30 -5.04 13.85
C LYS A 176 -1.11 -6.00 12.98
N LEU A 177 -2.04 -5.45 12.22
CA LEU A 177 -2.55 -6.08 11.01
C LEU A 177 -1.74 -5.57 9.80
N ILE A 178 -1.44 -6.50 8.89
CA ILE A 178 -0.69 -6.26 7.66
C ILE A 178 -1.52 -6.74 6.48
N GLY A 179 -1.64 -5.92 5.44
CA GLY A 179 -2.38 -6.25 4.21
C GLY A 179 -1.71 -5.63 2.98
N ILE A 180 -2.21 -5.96 1.79
CA ILE A 180 -1.69 -5.41 0.53
C ILE A 180 -2.68 -4.42 -0.06
N GLY A 181 -2.28 -3.16 -0.14
CA GLY A 181 -3.04 -2.09 -0.79
C GLY A 181 -2.57 -1.86 -2.23
N THR A 182 -3.49 -1.67 -3.14
CA THR A 182 -3.20 -1.44 -4.57
C THR A 182 -3.35 0.01 -5.00
N HIS A 183 -3.72 0.89 -4.09
CA HIS A 183 -3.91 2.32 -4.33
C HIS A 183 -3.44 3.13 -3.13
N LEU A 184 -3.03 4.36 -3.35
CA LEU A 184 -2.94 5.37 -2.30
C LEU A 184 -4.35 5.88 -2.00
N GLY A 185 -4.70 6.07 -0.73
CA GLY A 185 -6.06 6.47 -0.35
C GLY A 185 -6.32 6.34 1.15
N HIS A 186 -7.54 6.01 1.52
CA HIS A 186 -7.96 5.92 2.92
C HIS A 186 -7.96 4.48 3.41
N TYR A 187 -7.41 4.28 4.59
CA TYR A 187 -7.30 2.98 5.25
C TYR A 187 -7.74 3.08 6.72
N THR A 188 -8.33 2.03 7.25
CA THR A 188 -8.75 1.94 8.66
C THR A 188 -8.86 0.48 9.10
N LEU A 189 -9.07 0.26 10.41
CA LEU A 189 -9.55 -1.02 10.91
C LEU A 189 -11.08 -1.08 10.79
N ILE A 190 -11.60 -2.14 10.19
CA ILE A 190 -13.03 -2.41 10.09
C ILE A 190 -13.40 -3.70 10.85
N SER A 191 -14.61 -3.73 11.41
CA SER A 191 -15.14 -4.94 12.04
C SER A 191 -15.33 -6.05 11.00
N ARG A 192 -14.87 -7.25 11.32
CA ARG A 192 -15.28 -8.45 10.56
C ARG A 192 -16.73 -8.77 10.93
N GLY A 193 -17.67 -8.40 10.06
CA GLY A 193 -19.08 -8.74 10.24
C GLY A 193 -19.29 -10.25 10.17
N SER A 194 -20.06 -10.77 11.10
CA SER A 194 -20.54 -12.15 11.06
C SER A 194 -21.61 -12.26 9.96
N GLY A 195 -21.27 -12.27 8.69
CA GLY A 195 -22.26 -12.57 7.67
C GLY A 195 -22.11 -11.95 6.28
N THR A 196 -21.16 -11.08 6.01
CA THR A 196 -20.88 -10.73 4.62
C THR A 196 -19.90 -11.78 4.05
N PRO A 197 -20.29 -12.52 3.00
CA PRO A 197 -19.33 -13.34 2.29
C PRO A 197 -18.26 -12.38 1.75
N LEU A 198 -17.06 -12.50 2.27
CA LEU A 198 -15.89 -11.85 1.67
C LEU A 198 -15.88 -12.23 0.20
N ALA A 199 -15.88 -11.25 -0.68
CA ALA A 199 -15.37 -11.49 -2.02
C ALA A 199 -13.90 -11.87 -1.83
N VAL A 200 -13.68 -13.15 -1.61
CA VAL A 200 -12.39 -13.78 -1.46
C VAL A 200 -11.76 -13.78 -2.85
N ASN A 201 -11.08 -12.69 -3.18
CA ASN A 201 -10.12 -12.76 -4.26
C ASN A 201 -8.98 -13.65 -3.74
N GLU A 202 -8.99 -14.91 -4.13
CA GLU A 202 -7.98 -15.91 -3.73
C GLU A 202 -6.54 -15.51 -4.10
N GLU A 203 -6.38 -14.51 -4.97
CA GLU A 203 -5.09 -13.99 -5.42
C GLU A 203 -4.34 -13.13 -4.38
N LEU A 204 -4.97 -12.73 -3.26
CA LEU A 204 -4.38 -11.79 -2.29
C LEU A 204 -4.14 -12.40 -0.89
N MET A 205 -4.01 -13.72 -0.77
CA MET A 205 -3.49 -14.30 0.47
C MET A 205 -2.03 -13.93 0.64
N VAL A 206 -1.72 -13.10 1.62
CA VAL A 206 -0.34 -13.00 2.08
C VAL A 206 0.00 -14.33 2.75
N PRO A 207 0.96 -15.05 2.24
CA PRO A 207 1.36 -16.32 2.79
C PRO A 207 1.94 -16.15 4.20
N SER A 208 1.72 -17.10 5.07
CA SER A 208 2.35 -17.14 6.39
C SER A 208 3.80 -17.64 6.35
N GLU A 209 4.17 -18.31 5.26
CA GLU A 209 5.49 -18.93 5.07
C GLU A 209 5.94 -18.76 3.62
N TYR A 210 7.27 -18.77 3.43
CA TYR A 210 7.83 -18.89 2.10
C TYR A 210 7.47 -20.25 1.51
N ALA A 211 7.06 -20.29 0.25
CA ALA A 211 6.83 -21.54 -0.47
C ALA A 211 7.19 -21.40 -1.94
N LEU A 212 7.70 -22.48 -2.50
CA LEU A 212 7.88 -22.63 -3.93
C LEU A 212 7.04 -23.84 -4.39
N SER A 213 6.03 -23.60 -5.23
CA SER A 213 5.16 -24.66 -5.71
C SER A 213 5.78 -25.41 -6.89
N GLN A 214 5.32 -26.65 -7.10
CA GLN A 214 5.65 -27.37 -8.34
C GLN A 214 5.07 -26.60 -9.53
N ASN A 215 5.87 -26.38 -10.57
CA ASN A 215 5.39 -25.75 -11.80
C ASN A 215 4.25 -26.56 -12.44
N TYR A 216 3.31 -25.85 -13.04
CA TYR A 216 2.19 -26.50 -13.73
C TYR A 216 1.93 -25.84 -15.11
N PRO A 217 1.76 -26.66 -16.15
CA PRO A 217 1.91 -28.11 -16.20
C PRO A 217 3.35 -28.59 -15.99
N ASN A 218 3.55 -29.87 -15.58
CA ASN A 218 4.86 -30.53 -15.53
C ASN A 218 4.65 -32.04 -15.78
N PRO A 219 5.12 -32.65 -16.90
CA PRO A 219 5.87 -31.98 -17.98
C PRO A 219 5.09 -30.92 -18.73
N PHE A 220 5.80 -29.97 -19.39
CA PHE A 220 5.20 -28.86 -20.12
C PHE A 220 5.70 -28.71 -21.56
N ASN A 221 4.91 -28.00 -22.41
CA ASN A 221 5.22 -27.71 -23.80
C ASN A 221 4.48 -26.44 -24.28
N PRO A 222 5.15 -25.41 -24.74
CA PRO A 222 6.51 -25.01 -24.38
C PRO A 222 6.56 -24.17 -23.10
N GLU A 223 5.41 -23.89 -22.45
CA GLU A 223 5.28 -22.96 -21.34
C GLU A 223 4.73 -23.62 -20.06
N THR A 224 5.15 -23.06 -18.93
CA THR A 224 4.69 -23.47 -17.60
C THR A 224 4.61 -22.29 -16.66
N ARG A 225 3.77 -22.40 -15.63
CA ARG A 225 3.69 -21.41 -14.55
C ARG A 225 4.36 -21.93 -13.30
N ILE A 226 5.15 -21.04 -12.67
CA ILE A 226 5.77 -21.28 -11.38
C ILE A 226 5.07 -20.39 -10.38
N TYR A 227 4.58 -20.98 -9.29
CA TYR A 227 3.91 -20.27 -8.19
C TYR A 227 4.83 -20.25 -6.98
N TYR A 228 4.88 -19.12 -6.29
CA TYR A 228 5.64 -18.99 -5.04
C TYR A 228 5.01 -17.97 -4.11
N ASP A 229 5.27 -18.15 -2.84
CA ASP A 229 4.71 -17.38 -1.74
C ASP A 229 5.81 -16.62 -1.01
N ILE A 230 5.60 -15.32 -0.76
CA ILE A 230 6.50 -14.42 -0.05
C ILE A 230 5.75 -13.86 1.17
N PRO A 231 6.12 -14.22 2.40
CA PRO A 231 5.45 -13.78 3.62
C PRO A 231 5.86 -12.40 4.12
N GLU A 232 7.03 -11.90 3.73
CA GLU A 232 7.57 -10.60 4.17
C GLU A 232 8.28 -9.89 3.01
N SER A 233 8.25 -8.55 3.02
CA SER A 233 8.93 -7.76 1.97
C SER A 233 10.42 -8.04 1.96
N GLY A 234 10.98 -8.22 0.77
CA GLY A 234 12.39 -8.49 0.61
C GLY A 234 12.81 -8.71 -0.83
N TYR A 235 14.11 -8.82 -1.01
CA TYR A 235 14.69 -9.13 -2.31
C TYR A 235 14.42 -10.59 -2.67
N VAL A 236 13.89 -10.79 -3.89
CA VAL A 236 13.51 -12.09 -4.40
C VAL A 236 14.22 -12.35 -5.73
N SER A 237 14.82 -13.53 -5.86
CA SER A 237 15.34 -14.02 -7.12
C SER A 237 14.73 -15.38 -7.46
N LEU A 238 14.32 -15.55 -8.72
CA LEU A 238 13.86 -16.83 -9.29
C LEU A 238 14.66 -17.11 -10.55
N ILE A 239 15.46 -18.16 -10.52
CA ILE A 239 16.44 -18.47 -11.56
C ILE A 239 16.19 -19.88 -12.09
N ILE A 240 16.31 -20.06 -13.40
CA ILE A 240 16.25 -21.36 -14.09
C ILE A 240 17.66 -21.84 -14.37
N TYR A 241 17.89 -23.12 -14.09
CA TYR A 241 19.18 -23.80 -14.31
C TYR A 241 19.00 -25.03 -15.21
N ASP A 242 20.06 -25.36 -15.94
CA ASP A 242 20.15 -26.66 -16.63
C ASP A 242 20.61 -27.78 -15.67
N ILE A 243 20.75 -28.99 -16.19
CA ILE A 243 21.16 -30.18 -15.41
C ILE A 243 22.60 -30.11 -14.89
N LEU A 244 23.42 -29.20 -15.44
CA LEU A 244 24.81 -28.96 -15.01
C LEU A 244 24.90 -27.83 -13.99
N GLY A 245 23.77 -27.25 -13.57
CA GLY A 245 23.70 -26.12 -12.65
C GLY A 245 24.08 -24.77 -13.27
N ARG A 246 24.13 -24.66 -14.59
CA ARG A 246 24.37 -23.39 -15.27
C ARG A 246 23.07 -22.59 -15.34
N GLU A 247 23.17 -21.31 -14.98
CA GLU A 247 22.03 -20.37 -15.10
C GLU A 247 21.64 -20.20 -16.58
N LEU A 248 20.35 -20.36 -16.87
CA LEU A 248 19.77 -20.14 -18.20
C LEU A 248 19.06 -18.80 -18.30
N VAL A 249 18.27 -18.45 -17.30
CA VAL A 249 17.52 -17.21 -17.26
C VAL A 249 17.09 -16.87 -15.82
N GLN A 250 17.15 -15.60 -15.48
CA GLN A 250 16.61 -15.07 -14.25
C GLN A 250 15.23 -14.48 -14.53
N LEU A 251 14.19 -15.12 -13.96
CA LEU A 251 12.80 -14.73 -14.17
C LEU A 251 12.35 -13.61 -13.24
N VAL A 252 12.91 -13.57 -12.03
CA VAL A 252 12.65 -12.54 -11.02
C VAL A 252 13.97 -12.10 -10.41
N ASN A 253 14.14 -10.79 -10.22
CA ASN A 253 15.35 -10.19 -9.64
C ASN A 253 15.01 -8.80 -9.09
N GLN A 254 14.20 -8.75 -8.02
CA GLN A 254 13.70 -7.47 -7.49
C GLN A 254 13.20 -7.61 -6.05
N ASN A 255 12.99 -6.48 -5.38
CA ASN A 255 12.24 -6.47 -4.14
C ASN A 255 10.76 -6.74 -4.42
N GLN A 256 10.17 -7.61 -3.61
CA GLN A 256 8.74 -7.93 -3.66
C GLN A 256 8.09 -7.76 -2.29
N SER A 257 6.84 -7.30 -2.30
CA SER A 257 5.98 -7.26 -1.13
C SER A 257 5.50 -8.67 -0.75
N PRO A 258 5.00 -8.87 0.47
CA PRO A 258 4.34 -10.11 0.82
C PRO A 258 3.20 -10.42 -0.15
N GLY A 259 3.07 -11.68 -0.58
CA GLY A 259 2.04 -12.07 -1.53
C GLY A 259 2.28 -13.43 -2.17
N ARG A 260 1.28 -13.86 -2.94
CA ARG A 260 1.37 -15.02 -3.83
C ARG A 260 1.68 -14.55 -5.24
N TYR A 261 2.71 -15.12 -5.81
CA TYR A 261 3.22 -14.74 -7.13
C TYR A 261 3.11 -15.90 -8.09
N ASN A 262 2.96 -15.59 -9.36
CA ASN A 262 3.13 -16.56 -10.43
C ASN A 262 3.89 -15.93 -11.58
N ILE A 263 4.74 -16.71 -12.18
CA ILE A 263 5.54 -16.30 -13.34
C ILE A 263 5.41 -17.33 -14.45
N LEU A 264 5.21 -16.87 -15.67
CA LEU A 264 5.17 -17.72 -16.85
C LEU A 264 6.57 -17.87 -17.43
N TRP A 265 7.08 -19.10 -17.52
CA TRP A 265 8.27 -19.40 -18.30
C TRP A 265 7.90 -20.07 -19.62
N LYS A 266 8.40 -19.53 -20.72
CA LYS A 266 8.11 -19.99 -22.08
C LYS A 266 9.13 -21.01 -22.61
N GLY A 267 9.96 -21.58 -21.77
CA GLY A 267 11.01 -22.54 -22.17
C GLY A 267 12.07 -21.90 -23.04
N VAL A 268 12.51 -20.68 -22.70
CA VAL A 268 13.56 -19.92 -23.40
C VAL A 268 14.68 -19.51 -22.44
N ASP A 269 15.88 -19.34 -22.98
CA ASP A 269 17.03 -18.78 -22.25
C ASP A 269 16.98 -17.24 -22.17
N ALA A 270 18.00 -16.61 -21.56
CA ALA A 270 18.10 -15.16 -21.43
C ALA A 270 18.18 -14.42 -22.78
N SER A 271 18.61 -15.12 -23.84
CA SER A 271 18.64 -14.60 -25.23
C SER A 271 17.39 -14.88 -26.02
N THR A 272 16.31 -15.37 -25.36
CA THR A 272 15.03 -15.77 -25.94
C THR A 272 15.11 -16.99 -26.87
N ASN A 273 16.19 -17.74 -26.88
CA ASN A 273 16.30 -18.97 -27.64
C ASN A 273 15.56 -20.11 -26.92
N PRO A 274 14.81 -20.95 -27.66
CA PRO A 274 14.16 -22.10 -27.09
C PRO A 274 15.16 -23.10 -26.51
N VAL A 275 14.92 -23.58 -25.30
CA VAL A 275 15.74 -24.63 -24.68
C VAL A 275 15.27 -26.01 -25.15
N SER A 276 16.17 -27.01 -25.13
CA SER A 276 15.87 -28.39 -25.57
C SER A 276 14.92 -29.10 -24.62
N SER A 277 14.23 -30.14 -25.08
CA SER A 277 13.54 -31.09 -24.20
C SER A 277 14.50 -31.67 -23.17
N GLY A 278 14.08 -31.75 -21.91
CA GLY A 278 14.93 -32.25 -20.86
C GLY A 278 14.52 -31.81 -19.45
N ILE A 279 15.42 -32.03 -18.49
CA ILE A 279 15.23 -31.70 -17.10
C ILE A 279 15.92 -30.35 -16.84
N TYR A 280 15.19 -29.51 -16.12
CA TYR A 280 15.63 -28.19 -15.65
C TYR A 280 15.31 -28.04 -14.16
N PHE A 281 15.98 -27.12 -13.53
CA PHE A 281 15.72 -26.75 -12.14
C PHE A 281 15.38 -25.27 -12.06
N TYR A 282 14.53 -24.92 -11.12
CA TYR A 282 14.27 -23.52 -10.77
C TYR A 282 14.45 -23.35 -9.29
N GLN A 283 15.10 -22.22 -8.91
CA GLN A 283 15.44 -21.90 -7.55
C GLN A 283 14.88 -20.54 -7.18
N LEU A 284 14.15 -20.52 -6.08
CA LEU A 284 13.68 -19.30 -5.43
C LEU A 284 14.59 -18.99 -4.25
N ASN A 285 15.11 -17.75 -4.20
CA ASN A 285 15.80 -17.21 -3.04
C ASN A 285 15.08 -15.94 -2.58
N ALA A 286 14.75 -15.87 -1.27
CA ALA A 286 14.08 -14.73 -0.67
C ALA A 286 14.52 -14.61 0.80
N GLY A 287 15.30 -13.60 1.14
CA GLY A 287 15.89 -13.45 2.46
C GLY A 287 16.76 -14.67 2.82
N ARG A 288 16.34 -15.41 3.86
CA ARG A 288 17.02 -16.67 4.28
C ARG A 288 16.44 -17.93 3.66
N PHE A 289 15.34 -17.77 2.92
CA PHE A 289 14.70 -18.90 2.26
C PHE A 289 15.36 -19.20 0.93
N SER A 290 15.63 -20.48 0.68
CA SER A 290 16.10 -20.99 -0.60
C SER A 290 15.48 -22.38 -0.85
N GLU A 291 14.78 -22.52 -1.95
CA GLU A 291 14.19 -23.78 -2.37
C GLU A 291 14.40 -24.01 -3.86
N THR A 292 14.72 -25.25 -4.23
CA THR A 292 14.93 -25.67 -5.63
C THR A 292 13.97 -26.81 -5.99
N LYS A 293 13.34 -26.71 -7.16
CA LYS A 293 12.47 -27.74 -7.70
C LYS A 293 12.87 -28.15 -9.13
N LYS A 294 12.50 -29.38 -9.46
CA LYS A 294 12.75 -29.96 -10.79
C LYS A 294 11.53 -29.76 -11.69
N MET A 295 11.77 -29.48 -12.96
CA MET A 295 10.75 -29.47 -14.02
C MET A 295 11.22 -30.20 -15.28
N VAL A 296 10.27 -30.57 -16.11
CA VAL A 296 10.53 -31.35 -17.36
C VAL A 296 9.84 -30.63 -18.51
N ILE A 297 10.62 -30.30 -19.55
CA ILE A 297 10.09 -29.81 -20.81
C ILE A 297 10.05 -30.99 -21.81
N SER A 298 8.92 -31.17 -22.48
CA SER A 298 8.70 -32.16 -23.50
C SER A 298 8.15 -31.48 -24.75
N ARG A 299 8.98 -31.33 -25.73
CA ARG A 299 8.61 -30.77 -27.06
C ARG A 299 8.43 -31.86 -28.06
#